data_55ce8a057971084e996fecd8ff7dd798
#
_entry.id   55ce8a057971084e996fecd8ff7dd798
#
_cell.length_a   1.000
_cell.length_b   1.000
_cell.length_c   1.000
_cell.angle_alpha   90.00
_cell.angle_beta   90.00
_cell.angle_gamma   90.00
#
_symmetry.space_group_name_H-M   'P 1'
#
loop_
_entity.id
_entity.type
_entity.pdbx_description
1 polymer ?
#
loop_
_entity_poly.entity_id
_entity_poly.type
_entity_poly.pdbx_seq_one_letter_code
_entity_poly.pdbx_strand_id
1 'polypeptide(L)'
;MKIQESAENYLETILVLKERKGLVRSIDIANELEFSKPSVSIAMRNLRENGYVSMDAGGFITLLPAGQEIAERIYERHRLLTKWLTGLGVDPAIASEDACRIERVISAESFAAIKAHVQKHDAE
;
A
#
# COMPACT_ATOMS: atom_id res chain seq x y z
N MET A 1 -17.95 2.01 -6.02
CA MET A 1 -17.03 2.82 -6.83
C MET A 1 -15.67 2.13 -6.90
N LYS A 2 -15.17 1.98 -8.10
CA LYS A 2 -13.85 1.37 -8.27
C LYS A 2 -12.78 2.37 -7.85
N ILE A 3 -11.98 2.02 -6.83
CA ILE A 3 -10.90 2.87 -6.36
C ILE A 3 -9.76 2.91 -7.37
N GLN A 4 -9.20 4.10 -7.59
CA GLN A 4 -8.11 4.28 -8.53
C GLN A 4 -6.79 3.82 -7.92
N GLU A 5 -5.85 3.45 -8.80
CA GLU A 5 -4.52 2.97 -8.43
C GLU A 5 -3.76 3.94 -7.52
N SER A 6 -3.85 5.24 -7.79
CA SER A 6 -3.20 6.25 -6.94
C SER A 6 -3.78 6.26 -5.53
N ALA A 7 -5.11 6.09 -5.42
CA ALA A 7 -5.77 6.03 -4.12
C ALA A 7 -5.33 4.80 -3.33
N GLU A 8 -5.19 3.65 -3.99
CA GLU A 8 -4.68 2.43 -3.36
C GLU A 8 -3.26 2.63 -2.82
N ASN A 9 -2.41 3.30 -3.59
CA ASN A 9 -1.05 3.60 -3.17
C ASN A 9 -1.01 4.51 -1.93
N TYR A 10 -1.89 5.51 -1.87
CA TYR A 10 -1.99 6.37 -0.69
C TYR A 10 -2.43 5.58 0.54
N LEU A 11 -3.41 4.69 0.39
CA LEU A 11 -3.91 3.88 1.50
C LEU A 11 -2.84 2.94 2.04
N GLU A 12 -2.09 2.30 1.16
CA GLU A 12 -0.96 1.44 1.54
C GLU A 12 0.09 2.25 2.28
N THR A 13 0.43 3.45 1.79
CA THR A 13 1.44 4.32 2.40
C THR A 13 1.02 4.72 3.82
N ILE A 14 -0.26 5.03 4.04
CA ILE A 14 -0.77 5.34 5.37
C ILE A 14 -0.56 4.17 6.32
N LEU A 15 -0.88 2.96 5.87
CA LEU A 15 -0.70 1.74 6.68
C LEU A 15 0.76 1.54 7.07
N VAL A 16 1.67 1.63 6.09
CA VAL A 16 3.10 1.44 6.31
C VAL A 16 3.67 2.50 7.26
N LEU A 17 3.30 3.76 7.06
CA LEU A 17 3.77 4.85 7.92
C LEU A 17 3.22 4.73 9.33
N LYS A 18 1.99 4.28 9.49
CA LYS A 18 1.39 4.07 10.80
C LYS A 18 2.15 3.00 11.59
N GLU A 19 2.53 1.91 10.94
CA GLU A 19 3.32 0.87 11.58
C GLU A 19 4.71 1.38 11.97
N ARG A 20 5.30 2.24 11.16
CA ARG A 20 6.66 2.77 11.37
C ARG A 20 6.69 3.90 12.40
N LYS A 21 5.73 4.82 12.34
CA LYS A 21 5.74 6.06 13.12
C LYS A 21 4.66 6.15 14.20
N GLY A 22 3.59 5.40 14.07
CA GLY A 22 2.44 5.43 14.98
C GLY A 22 1.39 6.47 14.61
N LEU A 23 1.79 7.67 14.22
CA LEU A 23 0.88 8.76 13.82
C LEU A 23 1.26 9.25 12.44
N VAL A 24 0.26 9.53 11.60
CA VAL A 24 0.48 9.91 10.20
C VAL A 24 -0.28 11.19 9.88
N ARG A 25 0.43 12.14 9.27
CA ARG A 25 -0.14 13.38 8.72
C ARG A 25 0.12 13.45 7.22
N SER A 26 -0.56 14.35 6.53
CA SER A 26 -0.36 14.54 5.08
C SER A 26 1.10 14.82 4.73
N ILE A 27 1.83 15.56 5.56
CA ILE A 27 3.25 15.86 5.31
C ILE A 27 4.10 14.59 5.30
N ASP A 28 3.79 13.62 6.15
CA ASP A 28 4.52 12.35 6.18
C ASP A 28 4.34 11.58 4.87
N ILE A 29 3.13 11.59 4.33
CA ILE A 29 2.81 10.95 3.05
C ILE A 29 3.55 11.66 1.91
N ALA A 30 3.50 13.00 1.90
CA ALA A 30 4.18 13.79 0.87
C ALA A 30 5.68 13.51 0.84
N ASN A 31 6.30 13.43 2.01
CA ASN A 31 7.73 13.14 2.11
C ASN A 31 8.06 11.72 1.67
N GLU A 32 7.24 10.74 2.06
CA GLU A 32 7.46 9.32 1.71
C GLU A 32 7.34 9.08 0.21
N LEU A 33 6.33 9.67 -0.42
CA LEU A 33 6.07 9.48 -1.85
C LEU A 33 6.77 10.50 -2.75
N GLU A 34 7.39 11.51 -2.16
CA GLU A 34 8.02 12.62 -2.90
C GLU A 34 7.00 13.36 -3.79
N PHE A 35 5.78 13.51 -3.27
CA PHE A 35 4.70 14.24 -3.92
C PHE A 35 4.55 15.63 -3.30
N SER A 36 3.96 16.56 -4.04
CA SER A 36 3.71 17.90 -3.53
C SER A 36 2.67 17.90 -2.41
N LYS A 37 2.80 18.81 -1.46
CA LYS A 37 1.84 18.94 -0.35
C LYS A 37 0.42 19.20 -0.86
N PRO A 38 0.19 20.11 -1.84
CA PRO A 38 -1.16 20.32 -2.36
C PRO A 38 -1.79 19.05 -2.98
N SER A 39 -0.99 18.26 -3.72
CA SER A 39 -1.48 17.02 -4.32
C SER A 39 -1.94 16.03 -3.26
N VAL A 40 -1.14 15.86 -2.20
CA VAL A 40 -1.48 14.95 -1.10
C VAL A 40 -2.70 15.46 -0.34
N SER A 41 -2.81 16.77 -0.10
CA SER A 41 -3.97 17.34 0.59
C SER A 41 -5.28 17.11 -0.17
N ILE A 42 -5.25 17.25 -1.49
CA ILE A 42 -6.40 16.97 -2.35
C ILE A 42 -6.76 15.48 -2.28
N ALA A 43 -5.76 14.60 -2.38
CA ALA A 43 -5.97 13.16 -2.31
C ALA A 43 -6.58 12.74 -0.98
N MET A 44 -6.07 13.29 0.14
CA MET A 44 -6.59 12.96 1.47
C MET A 44 -8.02 13.44 1.65
N ARG A 45 -8.36 14.62 1.12
CA ARG A 45 -9.73 15.12 1.14
C ARG A 45 -10.66 14.17 0.37
N ASN A 46 -10.25 13.73 -0.81
CA ASN A 46 -11.05 12.80 -1.61
C ASN A 46 -11.25 11.46 -0.89
N LEU A 47 -10.20 10.92 -0.29
CA LEU A 47 -10.29 9.67 0.47
C LEU A 47 -11.22 9.81 1.68
N ARG A 48 -11.16 10.96 2.36
CA ARG A 48 -12.03 11.24 3.49
C ARG A 48 -13.49 11.36 3.07
N GLU A 49 -13.76 12.07 1.98
CA GLU A 49 -15.11 12.23 1.45
C GLU A 49 -15.73 10.91 1.00
N ASN A 50 -14.89 9.97 0.56
CA ASN A 50 -15.34 8.65 0.11
C ASN A 50 -15.33 7.59 1.23
N GLY A 51 -15.04 7.98 2.47
CA GLY A 51 -15.15 7.08 3.62
C GLY A 51 -13.99 6.11 3.83
N TYR A 52 -12.83 6.38 3.24
CA TYR A 52 -11.66 5.51 3.39
C TYR A 52 -10.75 5.91 4.53
N VAL A 53 -10.72 7.19 4.86
CA VAL A 53 -9.90 7.70 5.96
C VAL A 53 -10.67 8.73 6.76
N SER A 54 -10.24 8.96 8.01
CA SER A 54 -10.69 10.08 8.82
C SER A 54 -9.49 10.94 9.18
N MET A 55 -9.75 12.19 9.54
CA MET A 55 -8.70 13.13 9.95
C MET A 55 -9.20 13.87 11.17
N ASP A 56 -8.41 13.91 12.25
CA ASP A 56 -8.78 14.62 13.45
C ASP A 56 -8.38 16.10 13.38
N ALA A 57 -8.68 16.86 14.46
CA ALA A 57 -8.39 18.28 14.53
C ALA A 57 -6.88 18.60 14.43
N GLY A 58 -6.04 17.65 14.83
CA GLY A 58 -4.59 17.79 14.73
C GLY A 58 -4.01 17.43 13.36
N GLY A 59 -4.85 17.00 12.43
CA GLY A 59 -4.43 16.60 11.10
C GLY A 59 -3.92 15.16 11.01
N PHE A 60 -4.12 14.37 12.07
CA PHE A 60 -3.72 12.96 12.07
C PHE A 60 -4.72 12.12 11.30
N ILE A 61 -4.21 11.28 10.42
CA ILE A 61 -4.99 10.46 9.50
C ILE A 61 -5.12 9.04 10.04
N THR A 62 -6.35 8.51 10.02
CA THR A 62 -6.65 7.15 10.43
C THR A 62 -7.37 6.43 9.30
N LEU A 63 -6.99 5.18 9.03
CA LEU A 63 -7.69 4.35 8.06
C LEU A 63 -9.03 3.90 8.65
N LEU A 64 -10.11 4.14 7.91
CA LEU A 64 -11.41 3.58 8.25
C LEU A 64 -11.48 2.12 7.76
N PRO A 65 -12.46 1.32 8.21
CA PRO A 65 -12.50 -0.11 7.84
C PRO A 65 -12.37 -0.39 6.35
N ALA A 66 -13.04 0.37 5.49
CA ALA A 66 -12.95 0.19 4.04
C ALA A 66 -11.54 0.49 3.50
N GLY A 67 -10.91 1.55 4.02
CA GLY A 67 -9.53 1.92 3.65
C GLY A 67 -8.52 0.92 4.17
N GLN A 68 -8.72 0.44 5.39
CA GLN A 68 -7.86 -0.55 6.03
C GLN A 68 -7.83 -1.85 5.22
N GLU A 69 -8.99 -2.32 4.79
CA GLU A 69 -9.11 -3.54 4.00
C GLU A 69 -8.32 -3.44 2.69
N ILE A 70 -8.46 -2.32 1.99
CA ILE A 70 -7.74 -2.08 0.74
C ILE A 70 -6.23 -1.99 0.99
N ALA A 71 -5.83 -1.22 2.01
CA ALA A 71 -4.42 -1.04 2.35
C ALA A 71 -3.75 -2.38 2.69
N GLU A 72 -4.40 -3.22 3.49
CA GLU A 72 -3.88 -4.52 3.87
C GLU A 72 -3.75 -5.45 2.68
N ARG A 73 -4.72 -5.45 1.77
CA ARG A 73 -4.68 -6.28 0.57
C ARG A 73 -3.50 -5.89 -0.33
N ILE A 74 -3.29 -4.60 -0.55
CA ILE A 74 -2.18 -4.10 -1.38
C ILE A 74 -0.84 -4.38 -0.70
N TYR A 75 -0.76 -4.15 0.61
CA TYR A 75 0.46 -4.39 1.37
C TYR A 75 0.84 -5.87 1.37
N GLU A 76 -0.14 -6.78 1.53
CA GLU A 76 0.10 -8.21 1.45
C GLU A 76 0.69 -8.59 0.10
N ARG A 77 0.11 -8.07 -1.00
CA ARG A 77 0.62 -8.34 -2.35
C ARG A 77 2.04 -7.85 -2.54
N HIS A 78 2.32 -6.63 -2.08
CA HIS A 78 3.65 -6.05 -2.19
C HIS A 78 4.69 -6.88 -1.44
N ARG A 79 4.40 -7.24 -0.21
CA ARG A 79 5.31 -8.03 0.61
C ARG A 79 5.56 -9.42 0.04
N LEU A 80 4.51 -10.07 -0.41
CA LEU A 80 4.60 -11.42 -0.95
C LEU A 80 5.41 -11.45 -2.24
N LEU A 81 5.14 -10.51 -3.15
CA LEU A 81 5.86 -10.43 -4.42
C LEU A 81 7.33 -10.05 -4.20
N THR A 82 7.60 -9.15 -3.26
CA THR A 82 8.98 -8.79 -2.90
C THR A 82 9.74 -10.01 -2.38
N LYS A 83 9.11 -10.77 -1.49
CA LYS A 83 9.70 -12.00 -0.93
C LYS A 83 9.96 -13.05 -2.01
N TRP A 84 9.02 -13.23 -2.92
CA TRP A 84 9.15 -14.17 -4.02
C TRP A 84 10.34 -13.82 -4.92
N LEU A 85 10.42 -12.58 -5.36
CA LEU A 85 11.52 -12.13 -6.23
C LEU A 85 12.87 -12.19 -5.51
N THR A 86 12.92 -11.80 -4.25
CA THR A 86 14.14 -11.89 -3.44
C THR A 86 14.59 -13.33 -3.30
N GLY A 87 13.66 -14.26 -3.10
CA GLY A 87 13.94 -15.69 -3.03
C GLY A 87 14.47 -16.26 -4.34
N LEU A 88 14.15 -15.64 -5.47
CA LEU A 88 14.69 -16.03 -6.78
C LEU A 88 16.09 -15.46 -7.04
N GLY A 89 16.59 -14.62 -6.16
CA GLY A 89 17.92 -14.03 -6.28
C GLY A 89 17.93 -12.57 -6.71
N VAL A 90 16.76 -11.93 -6.77
CA VAL A 90 16.68 -10.51 -7.14
C VAL A 90 17.07 -9.66 -5.93
N ASP A 91 17.86 -8.61 -6.17
CA ASP A 91 18.24 -7.66 -5.12
C ASP A 91 16.99 -7.11 -4.42
N PRO A 92 16.95 -7.04 -3.08
CA PRO A 92 15.75 -6.61 -2.34
C PRO A 92 15.19 -5.25 -2.78
N ALA A 93 16.03 -4.27 -3.08
CA ALA A 93 15.58 -2.95 -3.52
C ALA A 93 14.88 -3.04 -4.88
N ILE A 94 15.44 -3.80 -5.82
CA ILE A 94 14.86 -4.02 -7.14
C ILE A 94 13.58 -4.84 -7.01
N ALA A 95 13.59 -5.87 -6.18
CA ALA A 95 12.43 -6.72 -5.93
C ALA A 95 11.24 -5.89 -5.41
N SER A 96 11.49 -4.96 -4.48
CA SER A 96 10.45 -4.09 -3.92
C SER A 96 9.86 -3.16 -4.99
N GLU A 97 10.69 -2.56 -5.84
CA GLU A 97 10.22 -1.71 -6.93
C GLU A 97 9.37 -2.49 -7.93
N ASP A 98 9.86 -3.66 -8.35
CA ASP A 98 9.13 -4.50 -9.31
C ASP A 98 7.83 -5.03 -8.71
N ALA A 99 7.84 -5.42 -7.44
CA ALA A 99 6.64 -5.88 -6.74
C ALA A 99 5.55 -4.79 -6.75
N CYS A 100 5.94 -3.53 -6.53
CA CYS A 100 5.03 -2.40 -6.56
C CYS A 100 4.36 -2.26 -7.94
N ARG A 101 5.09 -2.51 -9.01
CA ARG A 101 4.55 -2.45 -10.38
C ARG A 101 3.69 -3.66 -10.70
N ILE A 102 4.15 -4.85 -10.33
CA ILE A 102 3.43 -6.11 -10.60
C ILE A 102 2.06 -6.12 -9.94
N GLU A 103 1.98 -5.67 -8.66
CA GLU A 103 0.71 -5.68 -7.94
C GLU A 103 -0.39 -4.89 -8.62
N ARG A 104 -0.01 -3.88 -9.41
CA ARG A 104 -0.94 -3.01 -10.11
C ARG A 104 -1.54 -3.65 -11.37
N VAL A 105 -0.83 -4.59 -11.98
CA VAL A 105 -1.22 -5.17 -13.26
C VAL A 105 -1.60 -6.63 -13.19
N ILE A 106 -1.24 -7.31 -12.12
CA ILE A 106 -1.50 -8.75 -11.98
C ILE A 106 -2.97 -9.02 -11.62
N SER A 107 -3.54 -10.06 -12.21
CA SER A 107 -4.90 -10.49 -11.86
C SER A 107 -4.92 -11.14 -10.47
N ALA A 108 -6.11 -11.16 -9.85
CA ALA A 108 -6.31 -11.85 -8.58
C ALA A 108 -5.99 -13.35 -8.71
N GLU A 109 -6.31 -13.95 -9.86
CA GLU A 109 -6.04 -15.36 -10.11
C GLU A 109 -4.55 -15.66 -10.17
N SER A 110 -3.79 -14.84 -10.91
CA SER A 110 -2.34 -15.02 -11.01
C SER A 110 -1.67 -14.78 -9.66
N PHE A 111 -2.12 -13.77 -8.92
CA PHE A 111 -1.60 -13.50 -7.59
C PHE A 111 -1.84 -14.68 -6.65
N ALA A 112 -3.05 -15.24 -6.65
CA ALA A 112 -3.39 -16.41 -5.82
C ALA A 112 -2.49 -17.61 -6.13
N ALA A 113 -2.18 -17.84 -7.42
CA ALA A 113 -1.27 -18.91 -7.83
C ALA A 113 0.15 -18.68 -7.31
N ILE A 114 0.66 -17.47 -7.41
CA ILE A 114 1.99 -17.11 -6.89
C ILE A 114 2.01 -17.26 -5.37
N LYS A 115 0.97 -16.80 -4.70
CA LYS A 115 0.85 -16.90 -3.24
C LYS A 115 0.90 -18.35 -2.78
N ALA A 116 0.14 -19.24 -3.42
CA ALA A 116 0.13 -20.66 -3.11
C ALA A 116 1.52 -21.29 -3.30
N HIS A 117 2.21 -20.92 -4.37
CA HIS A 117 3.56 -21.39 -4.65
C HIS A 117 4.55 -20.94 -3.58
N VAL A 118 4.53 -19.68 -3.21
CA VAL A 118 5.43 -19.13 -2.18
C VAL A 118 5.17 -19.80 -0.83
N GLN A 119 3.90 -19.95 -0.44
CA GLN A 119 3.54 -20.58 0.83
C GLN A 119 3.97 -22.04 0.89
N LYS A 120 3.85 -22.76 -0.23
CA LYS A 120 4.30 -24.15 -0.32
C LYS A 120 5.80 -24.27 -0.10
N HIS A 121 6.59 -23.40 -0.72
CA HIS A 121 8.05 -23.39 -0.56
C HIS A 121 8.48 -22.97 0.84
N ASP A 122 7.75 -22.07 1.47
CA ASP A 122 8.04 -21.65 2.85
C ASP A 122 7.78 -22.78 3.85
N ALA A 123 6.84 -23.68 3.55
CA ALA A 123 6.51 -24.81 4.41
C ALA A 123 7.53 -25.95 4.32
N GLU A 124 8.35 -25.94 3.30
CA GLU A 124 9.44 -26.90 3.10
C GLU A 124 10.70 -26.43 3.82
#